data_eb8868d4658ae51555b0df618e637d8b
#
_entry.id   eb8868d4658ae51555b0df618e637d8b
#
_cell.length_a   1.000
_cell.length_b   1.000
_cell.length_c   1.000
_cell.angle_alpha   90.00
_cell.angle_beta   90.00
_cell.angle_gamma   90.00
#
_symmetry.space_group_name_H-M   'P 1'
#
loop_
_entity.id
_entity.type
_entity.pdbx_description
1 polymer ?
#
loop_
_entity_poly.entity_id
_entity_poly.type
_entity_poly.pdbx_seq_one_letter_code
_entity_poly.pdbx_strand_id
1 'polypeptide(L)' 'MYSGKLHKVKFEYTGLKEVVLDRLPTAEIKKEENLENNVKKYTIWAEIYGKEGIKMWLRSQGKKVKILED' A
#
# COMPACT_ATOMS: atom_id res chain seq x y z
N MET A 1 16.93 8.52 -21.56
CA MET A 1 15.49 8.43 -21.60
C MET A 1 14.97 7.63 -20.43
N TYR A 2 13.97 8.11 -19.85
CA TYR A 2 13.35 7.44 -18.74
C TYR A 2 12.39 6.36 -19.26
N SER A 3 12.54 5.17 -18.79
CA SER A 3 11.69 4.07 -19.21
C SER A 3 10.89 3.56 -18.02
N GLY A 4 10.25 4.44 -17.34
CA GLY A 4 9.49 4.07 -16.18
C GLY A 4 8.43 3.03 -16.49
N LYS A 5 8.61 1.85 -15.96
CA LYS A 5 7.59 0.82 -16.08
C LYS A 5 6.63 0.94 -14.93
N LEU A 6 5.37 0.71 -15.24
CA LEU A 6 4.34 0.67 -14.23
C LEU A 6 4.42 -0.66 -13.50
N HIS A 7 4.55 -0.59 -12.20
CA HIS A 7 4.61 -1.78 -11.35
C HIS A 7 3.36 -1.87 -10.50
N LYS A 8 2.85 -3.08 -10.37
CA LYS A 8 1.73 -3.33 -9.47
C LYS A 8 2.27 -3.86 -8.16
N VAL A 9 1.84 -3.26 -7.09
CA VAL A 9 2.21 -3.67 -5.73
C VAL A 9 0.95 -4.05 -4.99
N LYS A 10 0.99 -5.19 -4.32
CA LYS A 10 -0.10 -5.63 -3.47
C LYS A 10 0.41 -5.68 -2.05
N PHE A 11 -0.30 -5.07 -1.15
CA PHE A 11 0.11 -5.07 0.25
C PHE A 11 -1.11 -4.98 1.16
N GLU A 12 -0.91 -5.39 2.41
CA GLU A 12 -1.90 -5.22 3.45
C GLU A 12 -1.49 -4.07 4.33
N TYR A 13 -2.43 -3.21 4.63
CA TYR A 13 -2.18 -2.08 5.50
C TYR A 13 -3.16 -2.08 6.66
N THR A 14 -2.65 -1.96 7.87
CA THR A 14 -3.46 -1.90 9.08
C THR A 14 -3.46 -0.47 9.60
N GLY A 15 -4.62 0.15 9.65
CA GLY A 15 -4.75 1.51 10.12
C GLY A 15 -5.77 2.31 9.32
N LEU A 16 -5.53 3.60 9.18
CA LEU A 16 -6.44 4.48 8.46
C LEU A 16 -6.15 4.47 6.97
N LYS A 17 -7.16 4.15 6.19
CA LYS A 17 -7.00 4.09 4.73
C LYS A 17 -6.63 5.45 4.13
N GLU A 18 -7.05 6.53 4.76
CA GLU A 18 -6.76 7.87 4.27
C GLU A 18 -5.27 8.14 4.17
N VAL A 19 -4.49 7.57 5.07
CA VAL A 19 -3.04 7.72 5.03
C VAL A 19 -2.46 7.13 3.75
N VAL A 20 -2.93 5.94 3.38
CA VAL A 20 -2.47 5.27 2.17
C VAL A 20 -2.96 6.01 0.93
N LEU A 21 -4.24 6.37 0.90
CA LEU A 21 -4.80 7.03 -0.27
C LEU A 21 -4.19 8.40 -0.52
N ASP A 22 -3.81 9.08 0.55
CA ASP A 22 -3.11 10.36 0.42
C ASP A 22 -1.75 10.18 -0.24
N ARG A 23 -1.03 9.12 0.12
CA ARG A 23 0.29 8.84 -0.42
C ARG A 23 0.22 8.21 -1.81
N LEU A 24 -0.79 7.37 -2.03
CA LEU A 24 -0.96 6.63 -3.27
C LEU A 24 -2.35 6.87 -3.83
N PRO A 25 -2.55 8.00 -4.54
CA PRO A 25 -3.89 8.35 -5.04
C PRO A 25 -4.49 7.31 -5.99
N THR A 26 -3.65 6.53 -6.65
CA THR A 26 -4.11 5.50 -7.58
C THR A 26 -4.38 4.16 -6.92
N ALA A 27 -4.18 4.08 -5.61
CA ALA A 27 -4.38 2.82 -4.90
C ALA A 27 -5.84 2.42 -4.87
N GLU A 28 -6.07 1.12 -4.98
CA GLU A 28 -7.41 0.56 -4.90
C GLU A 28 -7.50 -0.36 -3.70
N ILE A 29 -8.55 -0.20 -2.92
CA ILE A 29 -8.80 -1.08 -1.78
C ILE A 29 -9.63 -2.25 -2.28
N LYS A 30 -9.03 -3.44 -2.29
CA LYS A 30 -9.70 -4.64 -2.80
C LYS A 30 -10.42 -5.41 -1.72
N LYS A 31 -9.97 -5.29 -0.47
CA LYS A 31 -10.57 -6.02 0.62
C LYS A 31 -10.41 -5.21 1.90
N GLU A 32 -11.43 -5.28 2.74
CA GLU A 32 -11.41 -4.63 4.05
C GLU A 32 -11.79 -5.66 5.09
N GLU A 33 -10.98 -5.78 6.13
CA GLU A 33 -11.26 -6.67 7.23
C GLU A 33 -11.31 -5.87 8.53
N ASN A 34 -12.28 -6.16 9.36
CA ASN A 34 -12.36 -5.58 10.69
C ASN A 34 -11.59 -6.46 11.65
N LEU A 35 -10.64 -5.87 12.33
CA LEU A 35 -9.87 -6.52 13.37
C LEU A 35 -10.40 -6.09 14.72
N GLU A 36 -9.78 -6.55 15.78
CA GLU A 36 -10.17 -6.17 17.13
C GLU A 36 -9.85 -4.70 17.40
N ASN A 37 -10.54 -4.12 18.36
CA ASN A 37 -10.31 -2.74 18.81
C ASN A 37 -10.55 -1.67 17.76
N ASN A 38 -11.51 -1.90 16.87
CA ASN A 38 -11.86 -0.96 15.79
C ASN A 38 -10.72 -0.70 14.82
N VAL A 39 -9.78 -1.61 14.76
CA VAL A 39 -8.70 -1.55 13.79
C VAL A 39 -9.14 -2.24 12.51
N LYS A 40 -8.82 -1.66 11.38
CA LYS A 40 -9.16 -2.23 10.09
C LYS A 40 -7.91 -2.56 9.30
N LYS A 41 -7.96 -3.68 8.61
CA LYS A 41 -6.88 -4.09 7.71
C LYS A 41 -7.40 -4.05 6.28
N TYR A 42 -6.65 -3.42 5.41
CA TYR A 42 -7.01 -3.28 4.01
C TYR A 42 -6.04 -4.01 3.13
N THR A 43 -6.56 -4.73 2.14
CA THR A 43 -5.75 -5.27 1.06
C THR A 43 -5.78 -4.27 -0.07
N ILE A 44 -4.63 -3.72 -0.40
CA ILE A 44 -4.53 -2.59 -1.31
C ILE A 44 -3.66 -2.95 -2.50
N TRP A 45 -4.13 -2.58 -3.68
CA TRP A 45 -3.39 -2.74 -4.93
C TRP A 45 -3.07 -1.35 -5.45
N ALA A 46 -1.82 -1.13 -5.79
CA ALA A 46 -1.40 0.16 -6.32
C ALA A 46 -0.52 -0.03 -7.54
N GLU A 47 -0.62 0.89 -8.47
CA GLU A 47 0.27 0.92 -9.62
C GLU A 47 1.19 2.13 -9.46
N ILE A 48 2.48 1.88 -9.58
CA ILE A 48 3.48 2.91 -9.34
C ILE A 48 4.57 2.87 -10.40
N TYR A 49 5.18 4.02 -10.62
CA TYR A 49 6.36 4.11 -11.47
C TYR A 49 7.59 4.06 -10.57
N GLY A 50 8.41 3.02 -10.75
CA GLY A 50 9.58 2.84 -9.92
C GLY A 50 9.24 2.26 -8.56
N LYS A 51 10.06 1.32 -8.11
CA LYS A 51 9.77 0.59 -6.86
C LYS A 51 10.40 1.20 -5.63
N GLU A 52 11.52 1.89 -5.78
CA GLU A 52 12.31 2.29 -4.63
C GLU A 52 11.59 3.24 -3.66
N GLY A 53 10.95 4.26 -4.21
CA GLY A 53 10.26 5.22 -3.36
C GLY A 53 9.16 4.60 -2.55
N ILE A 54 8.35 3.76 -3.18
CA ILE A 54 7.24 3.13 -2.49
C ILE A 54 7.74 2.10 -1.47
N LYS A 55 8.79 1.37 -1.78
CA LYS A 55 9.35 0.43 -0.82
C LYS A 55 9.87 1.12 0.43
N MET A 56 10.51 2.27 0.27
CA MET A 56 10.97 3.04 1.41
C MET A 56 9.80 3.50 2.27
N TRP A 57 8.75 3.98 1.63
CA TRP A 57 7.57 4.42 2.36
C TRP A 57 6.92 3.25 3.10
N LEU A 58 6.78 2.10 2.42
CA LEU A 58 6.19 0.93 3.03
C LEU A 58 7.00 0.45 4.23
N ARG A 59 8.32 0.50 4.12
CA ARG A 59 9.18 0.12 5.24
C ARG A 59 9.02 1.07 6.42
N SER A 60 8.79 2.34 6.14
CA SER A 60 8.62 3.32 7.22
C SER A 60 7.35 3.06 8.03
N GLN A 61 6.38 2.35 7.47
CA GLN A 61 5.17 1.99 8.19
C GLN A 61 5.37 0.84 9.17
N GLY A 62 6.50 0.15 9.04
CA GLY A 62 6.83 -0.94 9.96
C GLY A 62 5.84 -2.08 9.91
N LYS A 63 5.35 -2.47 11.08
CA LYS A 63 4.44 -3.62 11.19
C LYS A 63 3.07 -3.38 10.61
N LYS A 64 2.72 -2.15 10.30
CA LYS A 64 1.40 -1.83 9.75
C LYS A 64 1.24 -2.30 8.31
N VAL A 65 2.32 -2.56 7.62
CA VAL A 65 2.29 -2.94 6.22
C VAL A 65 2.94 -4.31 6.03
N LYS A 66 2.27 -5.13 5.26
CA LYS A 66 2.80 -6.42 4.83
C LYS A 66 2.73 -6.47 3.31
N ILE A 67 3.88 -6.55 2.67
CA ILE A 67 3.91 -6.64 1.21
C ILE A 67 3.57 -8.06 0.79
N LEU A 68 2.53 -8.19 -0.02
CA LEU A 68 2.07 -9.50 -0.50
C LEU A 68 2.72 -9.85 -1.84
N GLU A 69 2.85 -8.85 -2.70
CA GLU A 69 3.39 -9.07 -4.03
C GLU A 69 3.90 -7.75 -4.59
N ASP A 70 5.05 -7.76 -5.20
CA ASP A 70 5.57 -6.56 -5.85
C ASP A 70 6.15 -6.79 -7.24
#